data_5a04af35fc5c7f86ecaa735cf7d9d8ce
#
_entry.id   5a04af35fc5c7f86ecaa735cf7d9d8ce
#
_cell.length_a   1.000
_cell.length_b   1.000
_cell.length_c   1.000
_cell.angle_alpha   90.00
_cell.angle_beta   90.00
_cell.angle_gamma   90.00
#
_symmetry.space_group_name_H-M   'P 1'
#
loop_
_entity.id
_entity.type
_entity.pdbx_description
1 polymer ?
#
loop_
_entity_poly.entity_id
_entity_poly.type
_entity_poly.pdbx_seq_one_letter_code
_entity_poly.pdbx_strand_id
1 'polypeptide(L)'
;MQENTSILIEHHPWAPYVPESARVLLLGTFPPGPHRWSMDFYYPNATNDFWRIMGLIFDGDATALYDKTSRTFRLDRIKTLLDMHGIALSDTVLDARRTRGTASDKDLEVVRMRDIPALAAGIHNLCAIATTGKKAAEIVAAQTCTPVPSIGTYTDFGDLEIWRLPST
;
A
#
# COMPACT_ATOMS: atom_id res chain seq x y z
N MET A 1 -33.55 -23.11 2.58
CA MET A 1 -33.23 -21.92 1.77
C MET A 1 -31.86 -21.42 2.22
N GLN A 2 -30.82 -21.66 1.44
CA GLN A 2 -29.53 -21.03 1.67
C GLN A 2 -29.66 -19.60 1.13
N GLU A 3 -29.61 -18.61 2.00
CA GLU A 3 -29.42 -17.21 1.61
C GLU A 3 -28.07 -17.11 0.91
N ASN A 4 -28.12 -16.98 -0.40
CA ASN A 4 -26.98 -16.68 -1.23
C ASN A 4 -26.60 -15.19 -0.95
N THR A 5 -25.93 -14.95 0.16
CA THR A 5 -25.37 -13.62 0.48
C THR A 5 -24.31 -13.37 -0.59
N SER A 6 -24.68 -12.70 -1.66
CA SER A 6 -23.73 -12.27 -2.68
C SER A 6 -22.71 -11.38 -1.98
N ILE A 7 -21.49 -11.89 -1.77
CA ILE A 7 -20.38 -11.12 -1.19
C ILE A 7 -20.13 -9.94 -2.11
N LEU A 8 -20.36 -8.72 -1.61
CA LEU A 8 -20.22 -7.49 -2.38
C LEU A 8 -18.77 -7.28 -2.82
N ILE A 9 -18.60 -6.79 -4.04
CA ILE A 9 -17.30 -6.33 -4.52
C ILE A 9 -17.04 -4.96 -3.92
N GLU A 10 -15.90 -4.84 -3.25
CA GLU A 10 -15.36 -3.57 -2.75
C GLU A 10 -14.42 -2.98 -3.80
N HIS A 11 -14.54 -1.68 -4.06
CA HIS A 11 -13.70 -0.93 -4.99
C HIS A 11 -12.66 -0.13 -4.23
N HIS A 12 -11.44 -0.08 -4.75
CA HIS A 12 -10.37 0.72 -4.16
C HIS A 12 -10.76 2.21 -4.21
N PRO A 13 -10.73 2.92 -3.06
CA PRO A 13 -11.31 4.27 -2.97
C PRO A 13 -10.39 5.37 -3.50
N TRP A 14 -9.07 5.11 -3.61
CA TRP A 14 -8.09 6.16 -3.91
C TRP A 14 -7.35 5.91 -5.23
N ALA A 15 -7.09 7.01 -5.93
CA ALA A 15 -6.10 7.02 -7.00
C ALA A 15 -4.68 6.90 -6.43
N PRO A 16 -3.67 6.43 -7.21
CA PRO A 16 -2.29 6.48 -6.78
C PRO A 16 -1.88 7.90 -6.36
N TYR A 17 -1.17 8.00 -5.25
CA TYR A 17 -0.53 9.25 -4.84
C TYR A 17 0.88 9.28 -5.39
N VAL A 18 1.15 10.16 -6.36
CA VAL A 18 2.42 10.21 -7.07
C VAL A 18 2.97 11.64 -7.00
N PRO A 19 3.87 11.95 -6.05
CA PRO A 19 4.61 13.20 -6.07
C PRO A 19 5.40 13.39 -7.36
N GLU A 20 5.58 14.64 -7.78
CA GLU A 20 6.39 14.96 -8.97
C GLU A 20 7.85 14.48 -8.85
N SER A 21 8.36 14.47 -7.60
CA SER A 21 9.69 13.98 -7.24
C SER A 21 9.77 12.47 -7.01
N ALA A 22 8.71 11.69 -7.31
CA ALA A 22 8.62 10.28 -6.94
C ALA A 22 9.78 9.44 -7.51
N ARG A 23 10.46 8.73 -6.62
CA ARG A 23 11.55 7.80 -6.93
C ARG A 23 11.30 6.39 -6.41
N VAL A 24 10.44 6.25 -5.42
CA VAL A 24 10.05 4.96 -4.83
C VAL A 24 8.53 4.85 -4.88
N LEU A 25 8.03 3.72 -5.36
CA LEU A 25 6.62 3.37 -5.31
C LEU A 25 6.38 2.31 -4.24
N LEU A 26 5.70 2.69 -3.15
CA LEU A 26 5.28 1.77 -2.11
C LEU A 26 3.90 1.19 -2.45
N LEU A 27 3.79 -0.13 -2.38
CA LEU A 27 2.59 -0.87 -2.72
C LEU A 27 2.12 -1.74 -1.56
N GLY A 28 0.90 -1.50 -1.11
CA GLY A 28 0.13 -2.43 -0.30
C GLY A 28 -0.74 -3.35 -1.15
N THR A 29 -1.64 -4.07 -0.51
CA THR A 29 -2.59 -4.96 -1.19
C THR A 29 -3.91 -4.26 -1.46
N PHE A 30 -4.65 -3.92 -0.40
CA PHE A 30 -5.99 -3.31 -0.45
C PHE A 30 -6.35 -2.73 0.93
N PRO A 31 -7.04 -1.58 1.02
CA PRO A 31 -7.34 -0.97 2.31
C PRO A 31 -8.31 -1.83 3.15
N PRO A 32 -8.30 -1.70 4.48
CA PRO A 32 -9.31 -2.30 5.33
C PRO A 32 -10.69 -1.67 5.08
N GLY A 33 -11.75 -2.28 5.58
CA GLY A 33 -13.10 -1.72 5.48
C GLY A 33 -13.20 -0.31 6.07
N PRO A 34 -14.09 0.56 5.54
CA PRO A 34 -14.17 1.99 5.94
C PRO A 34 -14.38 2.23 7.44
N HIS A 35 -15.02 1.27 8.13
CA HIS A 35 -15.22 1.36 9.59
C HIS A 35 -13.93 1.32 10.42
N ARG A 36 -12.79 0.98 9.80
CA ARG A 36 -11.46 0.95 10.41
C ARG A 36 -10.61 2.17 10.06
N TRP A 37 -11.12 3.10 9.25
CA TRP A 37 -10.35 4.27 8.81
C TRP A 37 -10.36 5.35 9.87
N SER A 38 -9.19 5.84 10.22
CA SER A 38 -9.02 7.05 11.02
C SER A 38 -8.71 8.28 10.14
N MET A 39 -8.45 8.07 8.85
CA MET A 39 -8.29 9.12 7.84
C MET A 39 -8.69 8.59 6.46
N ASP A 40 -8.93 9.47 5.51
CA ASP A 40 -9.26 9.14 4.12
C ASP A 40 -8.00 9.15 3.23
N PHE A 41 -7.10 8.18 3.49
CA PHE A 41 -5.85 8.03 2.75
C PHE A 41 -5.24 6.65 2.99
N TYR A 42 -4.18 6.28 2.26
CA TYR A 42 -3.48 5.00 2.37
C TYR A 42 -3.06 4.66 3.80
N TYR A 43 -3.13 3.38 4.16
CA TYR A 43 -2.87 2.85 5.52
C TYR A 43 -3.70 3.58 6.59
N PRO A 44 -5.05 3.62 6.42
CA PRO A 44 -5.93 4.48 7.23
C PRO A 44 -6.16 3.99 8.65
N ASN A 45 -5.89 2.72 8.94
CA ASN A 45 -6.16 2.12 10.24
C ASN A 45 -5.15 2.61 11.29
N ALA A 46 -5.64 3.25 12.35
CA ALA A 46 -4.81 3.78 13.44
C ALA A 46 -3.97 2.70 14.17
N THR A 47 -4.35 1.43 14.07
CA THR A 47 -3.58 0.31 14.67
C THR A 47 -2.52 -0.26 13.73
N ASN A 48 -2.47 0.17 12.45
CA ASN A 48 -1.43 -0.21 11.52
C ASN A 48 -0.15 0.59 11.81
N ASP A 49 1.00 -0.06 11.75
CA ASP A 49 2.28 0.55 12.13
C ASP A 49 2.95 1.34 10.99
N PHE A 50 2.43 1.30 9.76
CA PHE A 50 3.08 1.92 8.61
C PHE A 50 3.48 3.37 8.84
N TRP A 51 2.56 4.24 9.24
CA TRP A 51 2.86 5.66 9.47
C TRP A 51 3.71 5.90 10.72
N ARG A 52 3.68 5.00 11.71
CA ARG A 52 4.60 5.04 12.86
C ARG A 52 6.02 4.73 12.43
N ILE A 53 6.19 3.73 11.56
CA ILE A 53 7.50 3.38 10.98
C ILE A 53 8.02 4.53 10.12
N MET A 54 7.17 5.13 9.28
CA MET A 54 7.55 6.28 8.45
C MET A 54 7.96 7.49 9.30
N GLY A 55 7.23 7.80 10.36
CA GLY A 55 7.59 8.86 11.30
C GLY A 55 8.92 8.58 12.00
N LEU A 56 9.16 7.33 12.40
CA LEU A 56 10.43 6.94 13.02
C LEU A 56 11.62 7.07 12.06
N ILE A 57 11.45 6.66 10.81
CA ILE A 57 12.52 6.72 9.80
C ILE A 57 12.89 8.16 9.43
N PHE A 58 11.90 9.01 9.18
CA PHE A 58 12.14 10.35 8.62
C PHE A 58 12.18 11.47 9.65
N ASP A 59 11.43 11.35 10.76
CA ASP A 59 11.36 12.36 11.81
C ASP A 59 12.02 11.91 13.13
N GLY A 60 12.47 10.65 13.22
CA GLY A 60 13.02 10.08 14.45
C GLY A 60 11.98 9.88 15.57
N ASP A 61 10.68 10.00 15.26
CA ASP A 61 9.58 9.91 16.22
C ASP A 61 8.40 9.13 15.62
N ALA A 62 8.10 7.97 16.21
CA ALA A 62 6.97 7.12 15.78
C ALA A 62 5.60 7.80 15.93
N THR A 63 5.51 8.91 16.67
CA THR A 63 4.26 9.66 16.88
C THR A 63 4.15 10.92 16.03
N ALA A 64 5.17 11.25 15.25
CA ALA A 64 5.22 12.50 14.48
C ALA A 64 4.04 12.69 13.54
N LEU A 65 3.55 11.59 12.94
CA LEU A 65 2.46 11.60 11.95
C LEU A 65 1.08 11.28 12.54
N TYR A 66 0.97 11.10 13.87
CA TYR A 66 -0.28 10.74 14.54
C TYR A 66 -0.66 11.78 15.60
N ASP A 67 -1.93 12.20 15.60
CA ASP A 67 -2.50 13.08 16.62
C ASP A 67 -3.30 12.24 17.62
N LYS A 68 -2.79 12.15 18.86
CA LYS A 68 -3.44 11.41 19.95
C LYS A 68 -4.75 12.06 20.40
N THR A 69 -4.88 13.38 20.25
CA THR A 69 -6.06 14.13 20.69
C THR A 69 -7.24 13.86 19.78
N SER A 70 -7.06 13.99 18.48
CA SER A 70 -8.08 13.72 17.47
C SER A 70 -8.17 12.23 17.07
N ARG A 71 -7.22 11.40 17.54
CA ARG A 71 -7.11 9.96 17.22
C ARG A 71 -7.05 9.68 15.72
N THR A 72 -6.38 10.53 14.98
CA THR A 72 -6.20 10.41 13.54
C THR A 72 -4.76 10.68 13.13
N PHE A 73 -4.41 10.28 11.91
CA PHE A 73 -3.12 10.66 11.34
C PHE A 73 -3.13 12.11 10.85
N ARG A 74 -1.96 12.74 10.86
CA ARG A 74 -1.75 14.12 10.36
C ARG A 74 -1.55 14.08 8.84
N LEU A 75 -2.64 14.04 8.09
CA LEU A 75 -2.60 13.82 6.63
C LEU A 75 -1.74 14.85 5.90
N ASP A 76 -1.79 16.13 6.30
CA ASP A 76 -0.98 17.17 5.66
C ASP A 76 0.52 16.93 5.86
N ARG A 77 0.93 16.51 7.06
CA ARG A 77 2.33 16.13 7.32
C ARG A 77 2.74 14.88 6.55
N ILE A 78 1.86 13.90 6.44
CA ILE A 78 2.09 12.70 5.65
C ILE A 78 2.36 13.07 4.19
N LYS A 79 1.50 13.88 3.57
CA LYS A 79 1.69 14.32 2.18
C LYS A 79 2.98 15.13 2.01
N THR A 80 3.28 16.03 2.94
CA THR A 80 4.55 16.78 2.93
C THR A 80 5.76 15.83 2.99
N LEU A 81 5.73 14.82 3.85
CA LEU A 81 6.80 13.82 3.96
C LEU A 81 6.95 13.05 2.63
N LEU A 82 5.86 12.59 2.04
CA LEU A 82 5.88 11.86 0.78
C LEU A 82 6.46 12.70 -0.36
N ASP A 83 6.04 13.96 -0.46
CA ASP A 83 6.52 14.92 -1.46
C ASP A 83 8.02 15.21 -1.28
N MET A 84 8.46 15.46 -0.06
CA MET A 84 9.87 15.76 0.25
C MET A 84 10.80 14.57 -0.06
N HIS A 85 10.34 13.36 0.19
CA HIS A 85 11.17 12.16 0.05
C HIS A 85 10.94 11.40 -1.27
N GLY A 86 10.08 11.91 -2.14
CA GLY A 86 9.83 11.30 -3.45
C GLY A 86 9.20 9.92 -3.35
N ILE A 87 8.22 9.74 -2.45
CA ILE A 87 7.57 8.46 -2.20
C ILE A 87 6.15 8.49 -2.77
N ALA A 88 5.90 7.64 -3.78
CA ALA A 88 4.58 7.37 -4.30
C ALA A 88 3.92 6.22 -3.55
N LEU A 89 2.59 6.26 -3.45
CA LEU A 89 1.78 5.23 -2.81
C LEU A 89 0.70 4.71 -3.75
N SER A 90 0.50 3.41 -3.74
CA SER A 90 -0.67 2.74 -4.32
C SER A 90 -0.90 1.39 -3.64
N ASP A 91 -1.98 0.72 -4.05
CA ASP A 91 -2.22 -0.68 -3.72
C ASP A 91 -2.27 -1.50 -5.00
N THR A 92 -1.98 -2.80 -4.89
CA THR A 92 -1.93 -3.72 -6.02
C THR A 92 -3.30 -4.19 -6.49
N VAL A 93 -4.33 -4.08 -5.66
CA VAL A 93 -5.69 -4.55 -5.94
C VAL A 93 -6.63 -3.36 -6.11
N LEU A 94 -7.45 -3.42 -7.15
CA LEU A 94 -8.48 -2.42 -7.45
C LEU A 94 -9.87 -2.84 -6.98
N ASP A 95 -10.21 -4.11 -7.14
CA ASP A 95 -11.49 -4.67 -6.72
C ASP A 95 -11.27 -5.99 -6.00
N ALA A 96 -11.96 -6.16 -4.90
CA ALA A 96 -11.85 -7.36 -4.08
C ALA A 96 -13.18 -7.76 -3.44
N ARG A 97 -13.26 -9.01 -3.00
CA ARG A 97 -14.30 -9.51 -2.10
C ARG A 97 -13.67 -9.91 -0.78
N ARG A 98 -14.28 -9.53 0.33
CA ARG A 98 -13.89 -10.05 1.65
C ARG A 98 -14.73 -11.27 1.96
N THR A 99 -14.05 -12.41 2.09
CA THR A 99 -14.72 -13.67 2.47
C THR A 99 -15.06 -13.71 3.95
N ARG A 100 -14.40 -12.87 4.76
CA ARG A 100 -14.64 -12.64 6.18
C ARG A 100 -14.52 -11.14 6.49
N GLY A 101 -15.18 -10.65 7.52
CA GLY A 101 -15.12 -9.23 7.93
C GLY A 101 -13.78 -8.79 8.57
N THR A 102 -12.64 -9.32 8.11
CA THR A 102 -11.30 -9.02 8.66
C THR A 102 -10.52 -8.09 7.74
N ALA A 103 -9.45 -7.51 8.25
CA ALA A 103 -8.50 -6.73 7.45
C ALA A 103 -7.37 -7.60 6.86
N SER A 104 -7.42 -8.92 7.06
CA SER A 104 -6.37 -9.84 6.63
C SER A 104 -6.41 -10.08 5.12
N ASP A 105 -5.25 -10.02 4.48
CA ASP A 105 -5.09 -10.37 3.07
C ASP A 105 -5.45 -11.82 2.75
N LYS A 106 -5.45 -12.70 3.75
CA LYS A 106 -5.87 -14.10 3.61
C LYS A 106 -7.35 -14.26 3.28
N ASP A 107 -8.16 -13.31 3.75
CA ASP A 107 -9.61 -13.31 3.57
C ASP A 107 -10.03 -12.41 2.40
N LEU A 108 -9.07 -11.95 1.59
CA LEU A 108 -9.27 -11.08 0.44
C LEU A 108 -9.19 -11.89 -0.87
N GLU A 109 -10.32 -12.02 -1.55
CA GLU A 109 -10.39 -12.55 -2.92
C GLU A 109 -10.20 -11.41 -3.90
N VAL A 110 -9.14 -11.48 -4.72
CA VAL A 110 -8.82 -10.45 -5.71
C VAL A 110 -9.73 -10.62 -6.93
N VAL A 111 -10.44 -9.56 -7.30
CA VAL A 111 -11.32 -9.53 -8.49
C VAL A 111 -10.63 -8.81 -9.63
N ARG A 112 -9.97 -7.67 -9.35
CA ARG A 112 -9.23 -6.90 -10.34
C ARG A 112 -7.97 -6.29 -9.73
N MET A 113 -6.87 -6.44 -10.45
CA MET A 113 -5.57 -5.88 -10.06
C MET A 113 -5.30 -4.56 -10.78
N ARG A 114 -4.46 -3.73 -10.16
CA ARG A 114 -3.84 -2.59 -10.83
C ARG A 114 -2.73 -3.08 -11.75
N ASP A 115 -2.60 -2.47 -12.91
CA ASP A 115 -1.45 -2.68 -13.81
C ASP A 115 -0.22 -1.95 -13.23
N ILE A 116 0.61 -2.67 -12.50
CA ILE A 116 1.78 -2.11 -11.82
C ILE A 116 2.89 -1.73 -12.81
N PRO A 117 3.21 -2.54 -13.84
CA PRO A 117 4.15 -2.12 -14.88
C PRO A 117 3.76 -0.81 -15.57
N ALA A 118 2.49 -0.63 -15.91
CA ALA A 118 2.00 0.61 -16.51
C ALA A 118 2.08 1.81 -15.55
N LEU A 119 1.73 1.61 -14.28
CA LEU A 119 1.87 2.65 -13.25
C LEU A 119 3.33 3.06 -13.08
N ALA A 120 4.24 2.09 -12.97
CA ALA A 120 5.67 2.34 -12.83
C ALA A 120 6.25 3.09 -14.04
N ALA A 121 5.86 2.70 -15.27
CA ALA A 121 6.30 3.37 -16.50
C ALA A 121 5.84 4.83 -16.57
N GLY A 122 4.76 5.20 -15.91
CA GLY A 122 4.26 6.57 -15.81
C GLY A 122 5.02 7.47 -14.83
N ILE A 123 5.93 6.92 -14.03
CA ILE A 123 6.73 7.66 -13.02
C ILE A 123 8.17 7.83 -13.54
N HIS A 124 8.49 9.01 -14.08
CA HIS A 124 9.74 9.23 -14.83
C HIS A 124 11.04 8.94 -14.09
N ASN A 125 11.09 9.23 -12.79
CA ASN A 125 12.31 9.10 -11.99
C ASN A 125 12.29 7.89 -11.05
N LEU A 126 11.38 6.94 -11.28
CA LEU A 126 11.26 5.77 -10.43
C LEU A 126 12.54 4.93 -10.46
N CYS A 127 13.03 4.58 -9.27
CA CYS A 127 14.21 3.72 -9.07
C CYS A 127 13.84 2.39 -8.45
N ALA A 128 12.78 2.37 -7.64
CA ALA A 128 12.38 1.17 -6.90
C ALA A 128 10.87 1.07 -6.70
N ILE A 129 10.40 -0.15 -6.67
CA ILE A 129 9.08 -0.54 -6.18
C ILE A 129 9.31 -1.29 -4.87
N ALA A 130 8.56 -0.95 -3.83
CA ALA A 130 8.64 -1.66 -2.56
C ALA A 130 7.24 -2.16 -2.16
N THR A 131 7.11 -3.45 -1.90
CA THR A 131 5.86 -4.07 -1.50
C THR A 131 5.82 -4.29 0.01
N THR A 132 4.71 -3.96 0.65
CA THR A 132 4.46 -4.27 2.06
C THR A 132 3.59 -5.52 2.15
N GLY A 133 4.16 -6.60 2.71
CA GLY A 133 3.46 -7.86 2.87
C GLY A 133 3.62 -8.84 1.70
N LYS A 134 3.18 -10.08 1.94
CA LYS A 134 3.38 -11.20 1.02
C LYS A 134 2.52 -11.10 -0.24
N LYS A 135 1.23 -10.80 -0.08
CA LYS A 135 0.28 -10.80 -1.21
C LYS A 135 0.61 -9.73 -2.23
N ALA A 136 0.96 -8.52 -1.80
CA ALA A 136 1.42 -7.46 -2.69
C ALA A 136 2.70 -7.88 -3.45
N ALA A 137 3.66 -8.51 -2.77
CA ALA A 137 4.88 -9.00 -3.41
C ALA A 137 4.59 -10.08 -4.47
N GLU A 138 3.69 -11.01 -4.19
CA GLU A 138 3.28 -12.06 -5.13
C GLU A 138 2.57 -11.49 -6.37
N ILE A 139 1.71 -10.50 -6.20
CA ILE A 139 1.01 -9.83 -7.31
C ILE A 139 2.01 -9.09 -8.21
N VAL A 140 2.92 -8.33 -7.62
CA VAL A 140 3.95 -7.60 -8.40
C VAL A 140 4.85 -8.57 -9.14
N ALA A 141 5.35 -9.62 -8.46
CA ALA A 141 6.20 -10.64 -9.08
C ALA A 141 5.52 -11.34 -10.28
N ALA A 142 4.22 -11.66 -10.15
CA ALA A 142 3.45 -12.26 -11.24
C ALA A 142 3.32 -11.31 -12.45
N GLN A 143 3.08 -10.03 -12.22
CA GLN A 143 2.93 -9.04 -13.30
C GLN A 143 4.27 -8.67 -13.99
N THR A 144 5.37 -8.76 -13.26
CA THR A 144 6.71 -8.44 -13.76
C THR A 144 7.49 -9.65 -14.24
N CYS A 145 6.94 -10.87 -14.08
CA CYS A 145 7.61 -12.13 -14.38
C CYS A 145 8.94 -12.27 -13.63
N THR A 146 9.00 -11.79 -12.39
CA THR A 146 10.17 -11.87 -11.51
C THR A 146 9.94 -12.85 -10.36
N PRO A 147 10.99 -13.37 -9.73
CA PRO A 147 10.83 -14.13 -8.49
C PRO A 147 10.35 -13.20 -7.36
N VAL A 148 9.62 -13.78 -6.39
CA VAL A 148 9.26 -13.07 -5.16
C VAL A 148 10.50 -12.97 -4.26
N PRO A 149 10.97 -11.75 -3.92
CA PRO A 149 12.13 -11.61 -3.07
C PRO A 149 11.88 -12.12 -1.64
N SER A 150 12.92 -12.49 -0.93
CA SER A 150 12.87 -12.68 0.52
C SER A 150 12.63 -11.32 1.21
N ILE A 151 12.06 -11.32 2.41
CA ILE A 151 11.84 -10.07 3.18
C ILE A 151 13.17 -9.35 3.40
N GLY A 152 13.20 -8.05 3.12
CA GLY A 152 14.39 -7.20 3.23
C GLY A 152 15.36 -7.32 2.07
N THR A 153 14.98 -8.01 0.98
CA THR A 153 15.77 -8.12 -0.25
C THR A 153 15.00 -7.62 -1.46
N TYR A 154 15.66 -7.59 -2.60
CA TYR A 154 15.06 -7.18 -3.87
C TYR A 154 15.39 -8.14 -5.01
N THR A 155 14.68 -7.98 -6.12
CA THR A 155 14.96 -8.54 -7.43
C THR A 155 14.95 -7.43 -8.46
N ASP A 156 15.70 -7.60 -9.54
CA ASP A 156 15.75 -6.61 -10.63
C ASP A 156 14.57 -6.78 -11.59
N PHE A 157 14.05 -5.65 -12.07
CA PHE A 157 13.08 -5.57 -13.14
C PHE A 157 13.45 -4.41 -14.07
N GLY A 158 14.22 -4.69 -15.14
CA GLY A 158 14.86 -3.67 -15.96
C GLY A 158 15.80 -2.82 -15.10
N ASP A 159 15.58 -1.51 -15.11
CA ASP A 159 16.36 -0.54 -14.31
C ASP A 159 15.76 -0.32 -12.90
N LEU A 160 14.72 -1.05 -12.53
CA LEU A 160 14.04 -0.94 -11.23
C LEU A 160 14.43 -2.08 -10.30
N GLU A 161 14.53 -1.77 -9.02
CA GLU A 161 14.60 -2.74 -7.96
C GLU A 161 13.21 -3.00 -7.38
N ILE A 162 12.78 -4.26 -7.27
CA ILE A 162 11.54 -4.65 -6.61
C ILE A 162 11.87 -5.23 -5.23
N TRP A 163 11.62 -4.44 -4.19
CA TRP A 163 11.85 -4.77 -2.80
C TRP A 163 10.65 -5.42 -2.15
N ARG A 164 10.90 -6.37 -1.26
CA ARG A 164 9.89 -6.90 -0.36
C ARG A 164 10.14 -6.47 1.07
N LEU A 165 9.23 -5.69 1.62
CA LEU A 165 9.21 -5.27 3.01
C LEU A 165 8.30 -6.20 3.84
N PRO A 166 8.48 -6.24 5.17
CA PRO A 166 7.52 -6.93 6.03
C PRO A 166 6.14 -6.31 5.95
N SER A 167 5.13 -7.08 6.35
CA SER A 167 3.78 -6.57 6.59
C SER A 167 3.78 -5.61 7.78
N THR A 168 2.97 -4.57 7.73
CA THR A 168 2.78 -3.55 8.79
C THR A 168 1.47 -3.72 9.53
#